data_eaf61e743b54d771c64220942c3ab356
#
_entry.id   eaf61e743b54d771c64220942c3ab356
#
_cell.length_a   1.000
_cell.length_b   1.000
_cell.length_c   1.000
_cell.angle_alpha   90.00
_cell.angle_beta   90.00
_cell.angle_gamma   90.00
#
_symmetry.space_group_name_H-M   'P 1'
#
loop_
_entity.id
_entity.type
_entity.pdbx_description
1 polymer ?
#
loop_
_entity_poly.entity_id
_entity_poly.type
_entity_poly.pdbx_seq_one_letter_code
_entity_poly.pdbx_strand_id
1 'polypeptide(L)'
;MNENDSERIAGLLEVAGLTRTLQVENADVVVINTCCIRENADNKFYGHLGNLKKLKEEDPSKRILVGGCLAQKDQETIRDRAPHVDVVFGTHNLERVTELLNASDNGPIVEIVDPAPHDLDTLASEPLPTRREVDHAAWLTIQTGCDNSCAFCIVPQVRGPEVSRPFNDLLNEAKNLVKDGVSEITLLGQNVNSYGRDITLKLRGQEPQEGDLLLAGEHWNAREKRSASPLFADLLRELGNIKGIRRIRYTSPHPKDMREDVMKAMAQTESVCEHLHFPVQSGSDRILRKMRRGYTAERYLSKLSQARAIIPDLAVTTDIIVGFPGETNKDFEDTLELAATAQFDSAFTFIFSPRPGTEAAEMHEKFCNKEEVQDRYSRLREVIQRSGLIKHQERIGREEEVIVEGPSKKNNKLTTGRTRQNKVVHFPAMALPVGTIAITRVEEATPNYLLGSLLEIVEKPRTKTRIPVVSG
;
A
#
# COMPACT_ATOMS: atom_id res chain seq x y z
N MET A 1 0.07 2.36 -3.29
CA MET A 1 0.66 3.05 -4.47
C MET A 1 -0.40 3.30 -5.55
N ASN A 2 -0.93 2.30 -6.26
CA ASN A 2 -1.88 2.57 -7.36
C ASN A 2 -3.14 3.36 -6.94
N GLU A 3 -3.67 3.16 -5.73
CA GLU A 3 -4.77 3.99 -5.23
C GLU A 3 -4.35 5.45 -5.07
N ASN A 4 -3.18 5.71 -4.51
CA ASN A 4 -2.62 7.06 -4.43
C ASN A 4 -2.36 7.65 -5.82
N ASP A 5 -1.84 6.84 -6.76
CA ASP A 5 -1.67 7.27 -8.15
C ASP A 5 -3.03 7.65 -8.78
N SER A 6 -4.10 6.89 -8.49
CA SER A 6 -5.46 7.21 -8.96
C SER A 6 -6.00 8.51 -8.36
N GLU A 7 -5.77 8.76 -7.06
CA GLU A 7 -6.15 10.03 -6.42
C GLU A 7 -5.41 11.24 -7.01
N ARG A 8 -4.13 11.06 -7.35
CA ARG A 8 -3.32 12.09 -8.02
C ARG A 8 -3.78 12.35 -9.46
N ILE A 9 -4.04 11.29 -10.23
CA ILE A 9 -4.62 11.41 -11.58
C ILE A 9 -5.96 12.17 -11.51
N ALA A 10 -6.84 11.80 -10.59
CA ALA A 10 -8.12 12.49 -10.41
C ALA A 10 -7.95 13.97 -10.05
N GLY A 11 -6.99 14.30 -9.18
CA GLY A 11 -6.67 15.67 -8.81
C GLY A 11 -6.15 16.50 -10.00
N LEU A 12 -5.26 15.93 -10.80
CA LEU A 12 -4.74 16.58 -12.02
C LEU A 12 -5.84 16.85 -13.04
N LEU A 13 -6.75 15.89 -13.25
CA LEU A 13 -7.88 16.05 -14.17
C LEU A 13 -8.89 17.07 -13.65
N GLU A 14 -9.13 17.17 -12.34
CA GLU A 14 -9.97 18.22 -11.75
C GLU A 14 -9.36 19.63 -11.93
N VAL A 15 -8.05 19.78 -11.76
CA VAL A 15 -7.36 21.05 -12.00
C VAL A 15 -7.45 21.43 -13.49
N ALA A 16 -7.48 20.44 -14.39
CA ALA A 16 -7.70 20.66 -15.83
C ALA A 16 -9.18 20.97 -16.20
N GLY A 17 -10.08 21.05 -15.20
CA GLY A 17 -11.48 21.46 -15.40
C GLY A 17 -12.46 20.30 -15.58
N LEU A 18 -12.03 19.03 -15.46
CA LEU A 18 -12.94 17.88 -15.53
C LEU A 18 -13.62 17.66 -14.17
N THR A 19 -14.84 17.12 -14.20
CA THR A 19 -15.59 16.77 -12.99
C THR A 19 -15.79 15.27 -12.92
N ARG A 20 -15.66 14.69 -11.72
CA ARG A 20 -15.84 13.24 -11.50
C ARG A 20 -17.30 12.84 -11.66
N THR A 21 -17.55 11.80 -12.42
CA THR A 21 -18.83 11.07 -12.46
C THR A 21 -18.71 9.68 -11.85
N LEU A 22 -19.82 9.16 -11.30
CA LEU A 22 -19.91 7.79 -10.77
C LEU A 22 -20.40 6.78 -11.81
N GLN A 23 -20.91 7.24 -12.95
CA GLN A 23 -21.46 6.42 -14.03
C GLN A 23 -20.52 6.49 -15.23
N VAL A 24 -19.95 5.36 -15.60
CA VAL A 24 -18.98 5.28 -16.70
C VAL A 24 -19.62 5.63 -18.05
N GLU A 25 -20.92 5.40 -18.20
CA GLU A 25 -21.68 5.74 -19.38
C GLU A 25 -21.71 7.26 -19.64
N ASN A 26 -21.71 8.05 -18.57
CA ASN A 26 -21.76 9.52 -18.62
C ASN A 26 -20.36 10.18 -18.61
N ALA A 27 -19.30 9.36 -18.60
CA ALA A 27 -17.94 9.88 -18.58
C ALA A 27 -17.45 10.22 -19.99
N ASP A 28 -16.91 11.41 -20.18
CA ASP A 28 -16.17 11.81 -21.40
C ASP A 28 -14.75 11.22 -21.39
N VAL A 29 -14.15 11.10 -20.20
CA VAL A 29 -12.82 10.54 -19.98
C VAL A 29 -12.88 9.41 -18.98
N VAL A 30 -12.42 8.23 -19.37
CA VAL A 30 -12.29 7.05 -18.50
C VAL A 30 -10.82 6.72 -18.30
N VAL A 31 -10.36 6.71 -17.06
CA VAL A 31 -8.99 6.33 -16.72
C VAL A 31 -8.97 5.01 -15.96
N ILE A 32 -8.23 4.04 -16.48
CA ILE A 32 -7.99 2.76 -15.80
C ILE A 32 -6.55 2.74 -15.30
N ASN A 33 -6.37 2.79 -13.98
CA ASN A 33 -5.07 2.65 -13.33
C ASN A 33 -4.99 1.27 -12.65
N THR A 34 -4.19 0.38 -13.18
CA THR A 34 -4.18 -1.03 -12.78
C THR A 34 -2.81 -1.50 -12.30
N CYS A 35 -2.86 -2.34 -11.24
CA CYS A 35 -1.72 -3.07 -10.71
C CYS A 35 -1.47 -4.36 -11.51
N CYS A 36 -0.22 -4.78 -11.65
CA CYS A 36 0.20 -6.02 -12.35
C CYS A 36 0.58 -7.17 -11.40
N ILE A 37 0.14 -7.12 -10.11
CA ILE A 37 0.57 -8.11 -9.10
C ILE A 37 -0.25 -9.42 -9.15
N ARG A 38 -1.44 -9.43 -9.78
CA ARG A 38 -2.34 -10.59 -9.78
C ARG A 38 -2.85 -10.88 -11.19
N GLU A 39 -2.72 -12.12 -11.67
CA GLU A 39 -3.23 -12.56 -12.97
C GLU A 39 -4.73 -12.30 -13.15
N ASN A 40 -5.52 -12.52 -12.09
CA ASN A 40 -6.94 -12.18 -12.10
C ASN A 40 -7.20 -10.68 -12.31
N ALA A 41 -6.24 -9.80 -11.95
CA ALA A 41 -6.35 -8.36 -12.22
C ALA A 41 -6.12 -8.10 -13.72
N ASP A 42 -5.16 -8.77 -14.34
CA ASP A 42 -4.88 -8.65 -15.77
C ASP A 42 -6.09 -9.10 -16.61
N ASN A 43 -6.70 -10.25 -16.26
CA ASN A 43 -7.90 -10.76 -16.95
C ASN A 43 -9.10 -9.82 -16.79
N LYS A 44 -9.34 -9.30 -15.57
CA LYS A 44 -10.41 -8.33 -15.32
C LYS A 44 -10.17 -7.02 -16.08
N PHE A 45 -8.94 -6.57 -16.13
CA PHE A 45 -8.56 -5.35 -16.84
C PHE A 45 -8.93 -5.44 -18.34
N TYR A 46 -8.49 -6.50 -19.02
CA TYR A 46 -8.87 -6.68 -20.43
C TYR A 46 -10.36 -6.89 -20.66
N GLY A 47 -11.05 -7.52 -19.69
CA GLY A 47 -12.51 -7.62 -19.69
C GLY A 47 -13.20 -6.24 -19.58
N HIS A 48 -12.69 -5.37 -18.71
CA HIS A 48 -13.17 -3.98 -18.59
C HIS A 48 -12.92 -3.19 -19.88
N LEU A 49 -11.73 -3.30 -20.48
CA LEU A 49 -11.45 -2.66 -21.76
C LEU A 49 -12.42 -3.12 -22.86
N GLY A 50 -12.75 -4.42 -22.88
CA GLY A 50 -13.76 -4.94 -23.80
C GLY A 50 -15.15 -4.30 -23.65
N ASN A 51 -15.57 -4.00 -22.41
CA ASN A 51 -16.83 -3.30 -22.14
C ASN A 51 -16.76 -1.83 -22.59
N LEU A 52 -15.63 -1.15 -22.38
CA LEU A 52 -15.43 0.23 -22.79
C LEU A 52 -15.44 0.40 -24.32
N LYS A 53 -15.07 -0.65 -25.07
CA LYS A 53 -15.14 -0.65 -26.53
C LYS A 53 -16.53 -0.30 -27.04
N LYS A 54 -17.59 -0.87 -26.46
CA LYS A 54 -18.98 -0.58 -26.86
C LYS A 54 -19.34 0.88 -26.60
N LEU A 55 -18.97 1.39 -25.43
CA LEU A 55 -19.23 2.79 -25.08
C LEU A 55 -18.55 3.76 -26.04
N LYS A 56 -17.34 3.43 -26.50
CA LYS A 56 -16.62 4.26 -27.47
C LYS A 56 -17.15 4.09 -28.90
N GLU A 57 -17.70 2.93 -29.27
CA GLU A 57 -18.37 2.75 -30.54
C GLU A 57 -19.69 3.56 -30.61
N GLU A 58 -20.42 3.66 -29.47
CA GLU A 58 -21.63 4.48 -29.33
C GLU A 58 -21.31 6.00 -29.31
N ASP A 59 -20.21 6.38 -28.67
CA ASP A 59 -19.75 7.76 -28.60
C ASP A 59 -18.22 7.85 -28.84
N PRO A 60 -17.80 8.10 -30.08
CA PRO A 60 -16.37 8.21 -30.45
C PRO A 60 -15.62 9.36 -29.79
N SER A 61 -16.31 10.36 -29.22
CA SER A 61 -15.69 11.48 -28.53
C SER A 61 -15.08 11.09 -27.17
N LYS A 62 -15.54 10.00 -26.58
CA LYS A 62 -15.00 9.50 -25.31
C LYS A 62 -13.52 9.18 -25.42
N ARG A 63 -12.78 9.46 -24.35
CA ARG A 63 -11.34 9.16 -24.24
C ARG A 63 -11.10 8.06 -23.19
N ILE A 64 -10.32 7.05 -23.57
CA ILE A 64 -9.95 5.93 -22.70
C ILE A 64 -8.45 5.96 -22.48
N LEU A 65 -8.05 6.18 -21.23
CA LEU A 65 -6.66 6.24 -20.79
C LEU A 65 -6.34 5.01 -19.92
N VAL A 66 -5.19 4.43 -20.13
CA VAL A 66 -4.68 3.30 -19.34
C VAL A 66 -3.34 3.66 -18.72
N GLY A 67 -3.28 3.60 -17.38
CA GLY A 67 -2.10 3.93 -16.61
C GLY A 67 -1.70 2.86 -15.60
N GLY A 68 -0.60 3.10 -14.90
CA GLY A 68 -0.13 2.27 -13.78
C GLY A 68 0.82 1.15 -14.16
N CYS A 69 1.05 0.24 -13.18
CA CYS A 69 2.06 -0.81 -13.33
C CYS A 69 1.81 -1.78 -14.50
N LEU A 70 0.53 -2.00 -14.86
CA LEU A 70 0.21 -2.85 -16.00
C LEU A 70 0.56 -2.14 -17.32
N ALA A 71 0.26 -0.84 -17.42
CA ALA A 71 0.65 -0.04 -18.58
C ALA A 71 2.17 0.00 -18.76
N GLN A 72 2.91 0.18 -17.66
CA GLN A 72 4.38 0.14 -17.66
C GLN A 72 4.93 -1.22 -18.13
N LYS A 73 4.25 -2.31 -17.80
CA LYS A 73 4.66 -3.69 -18.17
C LYS A 73 4.29 -4.03 -19.62
N ASP A 74 3.02 -3.81 -20.01
CA ASP A 74 2.46 -4.35 -21.25
C ASP A 74 2.57 -3.37 -22.44
N GLN A 75 2.75 -2.07 -22.18
CA GLN A 75 3.10 -1.04 -23.17
C GLN A 75 2.21 -1.11 -24.44
N GLU A 76 2.84 -1.24 -25.62
CA GLU A 76 2.15 -1.33 -26.92
C GLU A 76 1.16 -2.52 -27.00
N THR A 77 1.42 -3.62 -26.29
CA THR A 77 0.55 -4.79 -26.27
C THR A 77 -0.88 -4.45 -25.83
N ILE A 78 -1.05 -3.41 -25.00
CA ILE A 78 -2.38 -2.96 -24.58
C ILE A 78 -3.15 -2.47 -25.80
N ARG A 79 -2.54 -1.68 -26.67
CA ARG A 79 -3.19 -1.16 -27.87
C ARG A 79 -3.40 -2.23 -28.94
N ASP A 80 -2.47 -3.17 -29.07
CA ASP A 80 -2.65 -4.31 -29.99
C ASP A 80 -3.89 -5.11 -29.64
N ARG A 81 -4.14 -5.30 -28.34
CA ARG A 81 -5.32 -6.02 -27.82
C ARG A 81 -6.58 -5.18 -27.69
N ALA A 82 -6.44 -3.87 -27.52
CA ALA A 82 -7.52 -2.90 -27.31
C ALA A 82 -7.27 -1.60 -28.12
N PRO A 83 -7.44 -1.63 -29.47
CA PRO A 83 -7.17 -0.48 -30.34
C PRO A 83 -8.00 0.77 -30.06
N HIS A 84 -9.07 0.63 -29.29
CA HIS A 84 -9.95 1.73 -28.85
C HIS A 84 -9.39 2.55 -27.68
N VAL A 85 -8.23 2.18 -27.10
CA VAL A 85 -7.54 2.96 -26.08
C VAL A 85 -6.83 4.14 -26.73
N ASP A 86 -7.05 5.33 -26.19
CA ASP A 86 -6.47 6.57 -26.72
C ASP A 86 -5.08 6.85 -26.14
N VAL A 87 -4.88 6.60 -24.84
CA VAL A 87 -3.61 6.86 -24.18
C VAL A 87 -3.20 5.67 -23.32
N VAL A 88 -1.95 5.22 -23.48
CA VAL A 88 -1.26 4.32 -22.56
C VAL A 88 -0.08 5.05 -21.97
N PHE A 89 -0.01 5.16 -20.63
CA PHE A 89 1.07 5.88 -19.96
C PHE A 89 1.65 5.10 -18.78
N GLY A 90 2.96 5.23 -18.60
CA GLY A 90 3.70 4.54 -17.56
C GLY A 90 3.51 5.12 -16.15
N THR A 91 4.07 4.43 -15.16
CA THR A 91 4.07 4.86 -13.75
C THR A 91 4.87 6.15 -13.53
N HIS A 92 5.79 6.49 -14.43
CA HIS A 92 6.64 7.69 -14.39
C HIS A 92 6.10 8.85 -15.23
N ASN A 93 4.95 8.65 -15.90
CA ASN A 93 4.32 9.69 -16.75
C ASN A 93 3.05 10.29 -16.08
N LEU A 94 2.80 9.98 -14.81
CA LEU A 94 1.56 10.34 -14.13
C LEU A 94 1.30 11.86 -14.16
N GLU A 95 2.33 12.67 -13.99
CA GLU A 95 2.25 14.14 -13.99
C GLU A 95 1.80 14.72 -15.35
N ARG A 96 2.04 13.98 -16.43
CA ARG A 96 1.74 14.37 -17.81
C ARG A 96 0.36 13.91 -18.30
N VAL A 97 -0.47 13.33 -17.41
CA VAL A 97 -1.77 12.74 -17.82
C VAL A 97 -2.67 13.73 -18.56
N THR A 98 -2.68 15.00 -18.15
CA THR A 98 -3.48 16.05 -18.81
C THR A 98 -2.91 16.47 -20.17
N GLU A 99 -1.60 16.52 -20.29
CA GLU A 99 -0.93 16.79 -21.59
C GLU A 99 -1.19 15.66 -22.57
N LEU A 100 -1.07 14.41 -22.12
CA LEU A 100 -1.31 13.21 -22.93
C LEU A 100 -2.78 13.09 -23.35
N LEU A 101 -3.72 13.45 -22.46
CA LEU A 101 -5.12 13.53 -22.81
C LEU A 101 -5.38 14.50 -23.96
N ASN A 102 -4.87 15.73 -23.85
CA ASN A 102 -5.04 16.76 -24.89
C ASN A 102 -4.33 16.36 -26.20
N ALA A 103 -3.13 15.80 -26.12
CA ALA A 103 -2.39 15.37 -27.30
C ALA A 103 -3.08 14.20 -28.04
N SER A 104 -3.89 13.40 -27.33
CA SER A 104 -4.64 12.28 -27.92
C SER A 104 -5.73 12.70 -28.92
N ASP A 105 -6.05 13.99 -29.01
CA ASP A 105 -6.96 14.51 -30.04
C ASP A 105 -6.36 14.37 -31.45
N ASN A 106 -5.05 14.27 -31.57
CA ASN A 106 -4.34 14.05 -32.83
C ASN A 106 -4.09 12.58 -33.16
N GLY A 107 -4.56 11.68 -32.31
CA GLY A 107 -4.41 10.24 -32.45
C GLY A 107 -3.94 9.56 -31.18
N PRO A 108 -3.97 8.22 -31.16
CA PRO A 108 -3.62 7.46 -29.97
C PRO A 108 -2.13 7.55 -29.62
N ILE A 109 -1.84 7.54 -28.31
CA ILE A 109 -0.50 7.74 -27.75
C ILE A 109 -0.12 6.55 -26.83
N VAL A 110 1.12 6.08 -26.95
CA VAL A 110 1.77 5.23 -25.94
C VAL A 110 3.02 5.95 -25.46
N GLU A 111 3.04 6.33 -24.21
CA GLU A 111 4.18 7.01 -23.61
C GLU A 111 4.61 6.30 -22.32
N ILE A 112 5.70 5.59 -22.42
CA ILE A 112 6.31 4.85 -21.32
C ILE A 112 7.71 5.42 -21.09
N VAL A 113 7.94 6.00 -19.93
CA VAL A 113 9.27 6.39 -19.49
C VAL A 113 9.89 5.24 -18.72
N ASP A 114 11.07 4.81 -19.14
CA ASP A 114 11.81 3.81 -18.40
C ASP A 114 12.25 4.36 -17.04
N PRO A 115 12.21 3.54 -15.99
CA PRO A 115 12.67 3.94 -14.68
C PRO A 115 14.20 4.14 -14.71
N ALA A 116 14.64 5.33 -15.07
CA ALA A 116 16.05 5.70 -14.98
C ALA A 116 16.47 5.89 -13.52
N PRO A 117 17.78 5.75 -13.18
CA PRO A 117 18.30 6.19 -11.90
C PRO A 117 17.98 7.69 -11.76
N HIS A 118 17.05 8.03 -10.89
CA HIS A 118 16.67 9.43 -10.70
C HIS A 118 17.75 10.16 -9.90
N ASP A 119 18.13 11.32 -10.36
CA ASP A 119 18.80 12.29 -9.51
C ASP A 119 17.81 12.73 -8.41
N LEU A 120 18.29 12.89 -7.17
CA LEU A 120 17.46 13.37 -6.07
C LEU A 120 16.77 14.71 -6.38
N ASP A 121 17.34 15.50 -7.27
CA ASP A 121 16.82 16.79 -7.72
C ASP A 121 15.48 16.68 -8.46
N THR A 122 15.18 15.53 -9.08
CA THR A 122 13.89 15.32 -9.77
C THR A 122 12.75 14.91 -8.83
N LEU A 123 13.04 14.55 -7.58
CA LEU A 123 12.04 14.16 -6.59
C LEU A 123 11.56 15.30 -5.69
N ALA A 124 12.21 16.46 -5.74
CA ALA A 124 11.80 17.70 -5.10
C ALA A 124 10.65 18.37 -5.86
N SER A 125 9.70 17.59 -6.39
CA SER A 125 8.51 18.12 -7.04
C SER A 125 7.48 18.56 -5.99
N GLU A 126 6.82 19.68 -6.25
CA GLU A 126 5.66 20.09 -5.45
C GLU A 126 4.64 18.94 -5.35
N PRO A 127 3.94 18.82 -4.20
CA PRO A 127 2.91 17.80 -4.06
C PRO A 127 1.89 17.94 -5.19
N LEU A 128 1.68 16.86 -5.94
CA LEU A 128 0.69 16.86 -7.02
C LEU A 128 -0.72 17.10 -6.45
N PRO A 129 -1.58 17.84 -7.19
CA PRO A 129 -2.99 17.91 -6.87
C PRO A 129 -3.55 16.51 -6.63
N THR A 130 -4.27 16.33 -5.55
CA THR A 130 -4.76 15.00 -5.13
C THR A 130 -6.23 15.11 -4.75
N ARG A 131 -7.07 14.27 -5.36
CA ARG A 131 -8.45 14.07 -4.94
C ARG A 131 -8.56 12.82 -4.10
N ARG A 132 -8.61 13.00 -2.79
CA ARG A 132 -8.76 11.89 -1.84
C ARG A 132 -10.17 11.28 -1.89
N GLU A 133 -10.24 9.97 -1.75
CA GLU A 133 -11.52 9.24 -1.65
C GLU A 133 -12.22 9.51 -0.30
N VAL A 134 -11.45 9.76 0.76
CA VAL A 134 -11.94 10.10 2.09
C VAL A 134 -11.18 11.30 2.66
N ASP A 135 -11.88 12.19 3.37
CA ASP A 135 -11.28 13.45 3.84
C ASP A 135 -10.36 13.25 5.06
N HIS A 136 -10.64 12.27 5.93
CA HIS A 136 -9.92 12.06 7.19
C HIS A 136 -8.62 11.27 7.04
N ALA A 137 -8.40 10.59 5.92
CA ALA A 137 -7.22 9.75 5.69
C ALA A 137 -6.50 10.12 4.39
N ALA A 138 -5.17 9.96 4.38
CA ALA A 138 -4.34 10.21 3.21
C ALA A 138 -3.21 9.20 3.07
N TRP A 139 -2.83 8.98 1.83
CA TRP A 139 -1.61 8.26 1.46
C TRP A 139 -0.43 9.24 1.43
N LEU A 140 0.68 8.89 2.04
CA LEU A 140 1.94 9.64 1.95
C LEU A 140 3.00 8.71 1.34
N THR A 141 3.30 8.89 0.07
CA THR A 141 4.38 8.15 -0.60
C THR A 141 5.71 8.67 -0.10
N ILE A 142 6.47 7.82 0.61
CA ILE A 142 7.78 8.19 1.18
C ILE A 142 8.93 7.80 0.26
N GLN A 143 8.73 6.78 -0.57
CA GLN A 143 9.69 6.32 -1.57
C GLN A 143 9.00 5.57 -2.70
N THR A 144 9.65 5.47 -3.85
CA THR A 144 9.24 4.69 -5.01
C THR A 144 10.33 3.69 -5.39
N GLY A 145 9.95 2.64 -6.13
CA GLY A 145 10.90 1.61 -6.57
C GLY A 145 11.36 0.68 -5.44
N CYS A 146 12.24 -0.27 -5.77
CA CYS A 146 12.75 -1.24 -4.81
C CYS A 146 14.04 -1.88 -5.30
N ASP A 147 15.08 -1.88 -4.47
CA ASP A 147 16.38 -2.50 -4.76
C ASP A 147 16.45 -3.99 -4.39
N ASN A 148 15.36 -4.58 -3.88
CA ASN A 148 15.32 -6.01 -3.61
C ASN A 148 15.13 -6.80 -4.90
N SER A 149 15.87 -7.91 -5.03
CA SER A 149 15.86 -8.82 -6.19
C SER A 149 14.98 -10.06 -5.95
N CYS A 150 13.78 -9.89 -5.36
CA CYS A 150 12.87 -11.02 -5.12
C CYS A 150 12.50 -11.71 -6.43
N ALA A 151 12.70 -13.04 -6.54
CA ALA A 151 12.62 -13.79 -7.80
C ALA A 151 11.23 -13.75 -8.48
N PHE A 152 10.15 -13.44 -7.75
CA PHE A 152 8.77 -13.37 -8.24
C PHE A 152 8.25 -11.95 -8.46
N CYS A 153 9.05 -10.93 -8.12
CA CYS A 153 8.57 -9.55 -8.04
C CYS A 153 8.96 -8.74 -9.27
N ILE A 154 7.97 -8.12 -9.90
CA ILE A 154 8.16 -7.27 -11.07
C ILE A 154 8.40 -5.78 -10.71
N VAL A 155 8.29 -5.42 -9.44
CA VAL A 155 8.39 -4.01 -9.00
C VAL A 155 9.63 -3.28 -9.51
N PRO A 156 10.86 -3.84 -9.46
CA PRO A 156 12.03 -3.15 -10.00
C PRO A 156 11.92 -2.79 -11.48
N GLN A 157 11.20 -3.60 -12.26
CA GLN A 157 11.01 -3.35 -13.70
C GLN A 157 9.96 -2.27 -13.99
N VAL A 158 8.92 -2.15 -13.14
CA VAL A 158 7.80 -1.23 -13.39
C VAL A 158 7.81 0.03 -12.54
N ARG A 159 8.63 0.07 -11.47
CA ARG A 159 8.76 1.22 -10.56
C ARG A 159 10.21 1.69 -10.40
N GLY A 160 11.17 0.96 -10.97
CA GLY A 160 12.59 1.30 -10.94
C GLY A 160 13.32 1.01 -9.64
N PRO A 161 14.54 1.55 -9.50
CA PRO A 161 15.33 1.48 -8.30
C PRO A 161 14.66 2.24 -7.14
N GLU A 162 15.12 1.96 -5.92
CA GLU A 162 14.62 2.64 -4.72
C GLU A 162 15.07 4.10 -4.70
N VAL A 163 14.10 5.01 -4.62
CA VAL A 163 14.31 6.44 -4.52
C VAL A 163 13.45 7.00 -3.41
N SER A 164 14.11 7.50 -2.34
CA SER A 164 13.47 8.11 -1.18
C SER A 164 13.23 9.60 -1.41
N ARG A 165 12.08 10.08 -0.98
CA ARG A 165 11.77 11.52 -0.99
C ARG A 165 12.52 12.24 0.14
N PRO A 166 12.89 13.52 -0.03
CA PRO A 166 13.52 14.32 1.00
C PRO A 166 12.72 14.32 2.31
N PHE A 167 13.44 14.21 3.43
CA PHE A 167 12.83 14.05 4.75
C PHE A 167 11.90 15.21 5.10
N ASN A 168 12.35 16.44 4.83
CA ASN A 168 11.60 17.63 5.19
C ASN A 168 10.35 17.86 4.30
N ASP A 169 10.40 17.41 3.04
CA ASP A 169 9.24 17.49 2.14
C ASP A 169 8.09 16.61 2.65
N LEU A 170 8.41 15.43 3.18
CA LEU A 170 7.42 14.55 3.79
C LEU A 170 6.78 15.18 5.04
N LEU A 171 7.58 15.84 5.89
CA LEU A 171 7.04 16.54 7.05
C LEU A 171 6.15 17.72 6.64
N ASN A 172 6.53 18.47 5.62
CA ASN A 172 5.75 19.60 5.12
C ASN A 172 4.44 19.12 4.48
N GLU A 173 4.47 18.07 3.67
CA GLU A 173 3.27 17.46 3.10
C GLU A 173 2.35 16.94 4.21
N ALA A 174 2.87 16.25 5.22
CA ALA A 174 2.08 15.77 6.35
C ALA A 174 1.42 16.93 7.13
N LYS A 175 2.15 18.04 7.37
CA LYS A 175 1.58 19.25 7.99
C LYS A 175 0.44 19.86 7.16
N ASN A 176 0.58 19.87 5.83
CA ASN A 176 -0.45 20.37 4.93
C ASN A 176 -1.68 19.44 4.91
N LEU A 177 -1.48 18.13 4.91
CA LEU A 177 -2.56 17.15 5.04
C LEU A 177 -3.37 17.37 6.34
N VAL A 178 -2.69 17.62 7.46
CA VAL A 178 -3.38 17.93 8.75
C VAL A 178 -4.17 19.23 8.66
N LYS A 179 -3.62 20.29 8.05
CA LYS A 179 -4.37 21.54 7.80
C LYS A 179 -5.63 21.28 6.96
N ASP A 180 -5.55 20.30 6.09
CA ASP A 180 -6.65 19.84 5.25
C ASP A 180 -7.64 18.91 5.95
N GLY A 181 -7.48 18.67 7.25
CA GLY A 181 -8.39 17.87 8.07
C GLY A 181 -8.05 16.38 8.14
N VAL A 182 -6.93 15.96 7.57
CA VAL A 182 -6.46 14.57 7.65
C VAL A 182 -6.02 14.25 9.08
N SER A 183 -6.48 13.14 9.62
CA SER A 183 -6.13 12.62 10.96
C SER A 183 -5.42 11.25 10.91
N GLU A 184 -5.57 10.49 9.81
CA GLU A 184 -4.84 9.22 9.59
C GLU A 184 -3.97 9.33 8.34
N ILE A 185 -2.67 9.00 8.45
CA ILE A 185 -1.73 8.95 7.34
C ILE A 185 -1.21 7.52 7.19
N THR A 186 -1.24 7.00 5.96
CA THR A 186 -0.60 5.72 5.63
C THR A 186 0.63 5.95 4.77
N LEU A 187 1.80 5.59 5.28
CA LEU A 187 3.08 5.69 4.57
C LEU A 187 3.19 4.60 3.52
N LEU A 188 3.51 5.00 2.29
CA LEU A 188 3.62 4.12 1.13
C LEU A 188 5.05 4.03 0.61
N GLY A 189 5.45 2.82 0.27
CA GLY A 189 6.69 2.47 -0.42
C GLY A 189 6.66 0.99 -0.81
N GLN A 190 7.64 0.52 -1.56
CA GLN A 190 7.79 -0.91 -1.87
C GLN A 190 8.62 -1.66 -0.82
N ASN A 191 9.40 -0.94 -0.03
CA ASN A 191 10.15 -1.43 1.13
C ASN A 191 10.31 -0.28 2.13
N VAL A 192 9.24 0.11 2.81
CA VAL A 192 9.20 1.36 3.62
C VAL A 192 10.27 1.43 4.70
N ASN A 193 10.70 0.29 5.25
CA ASN A 193 11.70 0.26 6.31
C ASN A 193 13.16 0.36 5.81
N SER A 194 13.36 0.50 4.48
CA SER A 194 14.64 0.96 3.91
C SER A 194 14.68 2.47 3.63
N TYR A 195 13.56 3.18 3.77
CA TYR A 195 13.45 4.61 3.49
C TYR A 195 14.65 5.43 3.98
N GLY A 196 15.17 6.28 3.11
CA GLY A 196 16.32 7.17 3.36
C GLY A 196 17.68 6.50 3.33
N ARG A 197 17.78 5.20 3.06
CA ARG A 197 19.06 4.51 2.94
C ARG A 197 19.87 5.01 1.75
N ASP A 198 19.24 5.24 0.62
CA ASP A 198 19.82 5.83 -0.59
C ASP A 198 20.34 7.25 -0.32
N ILE A 199 19.59 8.09 0.38
CA ILE A 199 19.97 9.44 0.81
C ILE A 199 21.22 9.37 1.70
N THR A 200 21.16 8.61 2.79
CA THR A 200 22.26 8.51 3.76
C THR A 200 23.50 7.84 3.16
N LEU A 201 23.33 6.98 2.15
CA LEU A 201 24.43 6.38 1.40
C LEU A 201 25.18 7.42 0.57
N LYS A 202 24.47 8.38 -0.04
CA LYS A 202 25.07 9.49 -0.81
C LYS A 202 25.78 10.49 0.11
N LEU A 203 25.17 10.83 1.26
CA LEU A 203 25.69 11.84 2.18
C LEU A 203 26.80 11.34 3.11
N ARG A 204 26.97 10.03 3.26
CA ARG A 204 28.00 9.47 4.15
C ARG A 204 29.41 9.88 3.72
N GLY A 205 30.23 10.27 4.70
CA GLY A 205 31.63 10.63 4.47
C GLY A 205 31.84 11.97 3.78
N GLN A 206 30.77 12.72 3.50
CA GLN A 206 30.85 14.09 3.01
C GLN A 206 30.89 15.07 4.19
N GLU A 207 31.48 16.24 3.99
CA GLU A 207 31.39 17.38 4.92
C GLU A 207 29.91 17.80 5.05
N PRO A 208 29.39 18.06 6.28
CA PRO A 208 28.01 18.51 6.47
C PRO A 208 27.70 19.78 5.67
N GLN A 209 26.61 19.77 4.93
CA GLN A 209 26.11 20.91 4.19
C GLN A 209 24.72 21.32 4.72
N GLU A 210 24.35 22.59 4.53
CA GLU A 210 23.06 23.12 4.98
C GLU A 210 21.86 22.34 4.39
N GLY A 211 21.96 21.91 3.13
CA GLY A 211 20.95 21.09 2.45
C GLY A 211 20.74 19.69 3.01
N ASP A 212 21.73 19.13 3.72
CA ASP A 212 21.65 17.75 4.28
C ASP A 212 20.53 17.60 5.31
N LEU A 213 20.20 18.68 6.05
CA LEU A 213 19.09 18.71 6.99
C LEU A 213 17.74 18.48 6.30
N LEU A 214 17.57 19.06 5.11
CA LEU A 214 16.35 18.90 4.33
C LEU A 214 16.20 17.47 3.79
N LEU A 215 17.32 16.85 3.45
CA LEU A 215 17.33 15.51 2.84
C LEU A 215 17.19 14.38 3.88
N ALA A 216 17.94 14.47 5.01
CA ALA A 216 18.10 13.35 5.96
C ALA A 216 17.56 13.64 7.37
N GLY A 217 17.06 14.84 7.64
CA GLY A 217 16.54 15.27 8.93
C GLY A 217 17.60 15.57 9.97
N GLU A 218 17.20 16.22 11.06
CA GLU A 218 18.09 16.68 12.12
C GLU A 218 18.77 15.53 12.86
N HIS A 219 17.99 14.49 13.20
CA HIS A 219 18.47 13.37 14.01
C HIS A 219 19.65 12.62 13.36
N TRP A 220 19.61 12.39 12.05
CA TRP A 220 20.73 11.75 11.35
C TRP A 220 21.94 12.66 11.22
N ASN A 221 21.71 13.94 10.95
CA ASN A 221 22.80 14.93 10.81
C ASN A 221 23.52 15.21 12.13
N ALA A 222 22.83 15.10 13.27
CA ALA A 222 23.42 15.27 14.60
C ALA A 222 24.25 14.05 15.08
N ARG A 223 24.28 12.93 14.34
CA ARG A 223 25.06 11.75 14.72
C ARG A 223 26.54 12.01 14.58
N GLU A 224 27.31 11.63 15.61
CA GLU A 224 28.79 11.72 15.61
C GLU A 224 29.40 11.03 14.38
N LYS A 225 28.86 9.87 13.99
CA LYS A 225 29.23 9.15 12.78
C LYS A 225 28.06 9.05 11.81
N ARG A 226 28.11 9.80 10.73
CA ARG A 226 27.13 9.79 9.65
C ARG A 226 27.32 8.55 8.78
N SER A 227 26.74 7.42 9.17
CA SER A 227 26.79 6.15 8.44
C SER A 227 25.54 5.95 7.59
N ALA A 228 25.67 5.20 6.48
CA ALA A 228 24.53 4.79 5.68
C ALA A 228 23.56 3.96 6.54
N SER A 229 22.34 4.44 6.71
CA SER A 229 21.30 3.81 7.52
C SER A 229 19.91 4.26 7.07
N PRO A 230 18.88 3.41 7.14
CA PRO A 230 17.52 3.86 6.96
C PRO A 230 17.12 4.96 7.94
N LEU A 231 16.24 5.85 7.49
CA LEU A 231 15.67 6.97 8.25
C LEU A 231 14.24 6.70 8.71
N PHE A 232 13.70 5.52 8.44
CA PHE A 232 12.28 5.21 8.66
C PHE A 232 11.85 5.37 10.12
N ALA A 233 12.68 4.93 11.08
CA ALA A 233 12.40 5.10 12.50
C ALA A 233 12.35 6.59 12.91
N ASP A 234 13.26 7.41 12.37
CA ASP A 234 13.31 8.84 12.61
C ASP A 234 12.07 9.53 11.99
N LEU A 235 11.68 9.11 10.77
CA LEU A 235 10.46 9.61 10.10
C LEU A 235 9.19 9.32 10.92
N LEU A 236 9.06 8.10 11.48
CA LEU A 236 7.91 7.75 12.32
C LEU A 236 7.80 8.67 13.54
N ARG A 237 8.92 8.95 14.22
CA ARG A 237 8.96 9.85 15.38
C ARG A 237 8.58 11.28 15.01
N GLU A 238 9.20 11.81 13.95
CA GLU A 238 8.96 13.20 13.53
C GLU A 238 7.55 13.43 13.01
N LEU A 239 6.98 12.48 12.26
CA LEU A 239 5.57 12.52 11.88
C LEU A 239 4.65 12.45 13.11
N GLY A 240 5.03 11.66 14.11
CA GLY A 240 4.29 11.55 15.37
C GLY A 240 4.25 12.84 16.20
N ASN A 241 5.24 13.72 16.03
CA ASN A 241 5.30 15.03 16.67
C ASN A 241 4.35 16.07 16.04
N ILE A 242 3.78 15.77 14.86
CA ILE A 242 2.87 16.70 14.17
C ILE A 242 1.49 16.65 14.84
N LYS A 243 1.13 17.73 15.54
CA LYS A 243 -0.19 17.85 16.16
C LYS A 243 -1.32 17.74 15.14
N GLY A 244 -2.28 16.85 15.41
CA GLY A 244 -3.43 16.59 14.54
C GLY A 244 -3.36 15.27 13.80
N ILE A 245 -2.20 14.62 13.71
CA ILE A 245 -2.08 13.23 13.27
C ILE A 245 -2.51 12.33 14.45
N ARG A 246 -3.59 11.60 14.25
CA ARG A 246 -4.12 10.63 15.23
C ARG A 246 -3.59 9.23 14.98
N ARG A 247 -3.37 8.87 13.72
CA ARG A 247 -2.89 7.55 13.34
C ARG A 247 -1.88 7.62 12.19
N ILE A 248 -0.80 6.88 12.37
CA ILE A 248 0.20 6.61 11.34
C ILE A 248 0.20 5.10 11.08
N ARG A 249 -0.01 4.73 9.82
CA ARG A 249 0.11 3.36 9.33
C ARG A 249 1.18 3.31 8.26
N TYR A 250 1.64 2.12 7.95
CA TYR A 250 2.53 1.90 6.82
C TYR A 250 2.32 0.52 6.21
N THR A 251 2.72 0.38 4.96
CA THR A 251 2.59 -0.86 4.19
C THR A 251 3.95 -1.33 3.69
N SER A 252 4.04 -2.61 3.33
CA SER A 252 5.19 -3.19 2.62
C SER A 252 6.56 -3.09 3.32
N PRO A 253 6.68 -3.26 4.67
CA PRO A 253 7.99 -3.44 5.26
C PRO A 253 8.58 -4.78 4.85
N HIS A 254 9.90 -4.84 4.63
CA HIS A 254 10.57 -6.08 4.32
C HIS A 254 11.20 -6.70 5.59
N PRO A 255 10.97 -8.00 5.90
CA PRO A 255 11.51 -8.62 7.12
C PRO A 255 13.03 -8.55 7.24
N LYS A 256 13.76 -8.59 6.13
CA LYS A 256 15.23 -8.42 6.11
C LYS A 256 15.67 -7.11 6.75
N ASP A 257 14.96 -6.02 6.44
CA ASP A 257 15.30 -4.66 6.82
C ASP A 257 14.60 -4.19 8.11
N MET A 258 13.79 -5.06 8.75
CA MET A 258 13.19 -4.76 10.05
C MET A 258 14.26 -4.68 11.14
N ARG A 259 14.37 -3.52 11.79
CA ARG A 259 15.34 -3.18 12.81
C ARG A 259 14.66 -2.87 14.14
N GLU A 260 15.40 -3.02 15.22
CA GLU A 260 14.90 -2.75 16.57
C GLU A 260 14.52 -1.28 16.78
N ASP A 261 15.23 -0.34 16.14
CA ASP A 261 14.92 1.09 16.20
C ASP A 261 13.54 1.43 15.61
N VAL A 262 13.11 0.71 14.54
CA VAL A 262 11.76 0.82 13.99
C VAL A 262 10.71 0.29 14.97
N MET A 263 10.97 -0.87 15.59
CA MET A 263 10.06 -1.45 16.60
C MET A 263 9.91 -0.51 17.82
N LYS A 264 11.03 0.08 18.27
CA LYS A 264 11.03 1.09 19.35
C LYS A 264 10.28 2.37 18.93
N ALA A 265 10.47 2.83 17.70
CA ALA A 265 9.73 4.00 17.19
C ALA A 265 8.23 3.73 17.17
N MET A 266 7.79 2.53 16.74
CA MET A 266 6.38 2.14 16.81
C MET A 266 5.83 2.14 18.25
N ALA A 267 6.58 1.59 19.20
CA ALA A 267 6.13 1.49 20.59
C ALA A 267 6.12 2.84 21.34
N GLN A 268 7.00 3.76 20.95
CA GLN A 268 7.21 5.04 21.65
C GLN A 268 6.45 6.21 21.04
N THR A 269 5.94 6.07 19.82
CA THR A 269 5.22 7.13 19.11
C THR A 269 3.73 6.84 19.16
N GLU A 270 3.01 7.57 20.00
CA GLU A 270 1.59 7.34 20.31
C GLU A 270 0.70 7.24 19.06
N SER A 271 0.96 8.07 18.04
CA SER A 271 0.16 8.05 16.80
C SER A 271 0.46 6.87 15.89
N VAL A 272 1.57 6.14 16.05
CA VAL A 272 1.85 4.94 15.24
C VAL A 272 0.98 3.78 15.72
N CYS A 273 0.20 3.21 14.79
CA CYS A 273 -0.71 2.12 15.09
C CYS A 273 0.04 0.82 15.42
N GLU A 274 -0.49 0.04 16.38
CA GLU A 274 0.04 -1.27 16.79
C GLU A 274 -0.34 -2.36 15.79
N HIS A 275 -0.03 -2.12 14.52
CA HIS A 275 -0.25 -3.05 13.41
C HIS A 275 0.99 -3.14 12.53
N LEU A 276 1.51 -4.36 12.39
CA LEU A 276 2.65 -4.65 11.54
C LEU A 276 2.22 -5.63 10.42
N HIS A 277 2.20 -5.15 9.18
CA HIS A 277 2.14 -6.06 8.04
C HIS A 277 3.54 -6.58 7.75
N PHE A 278 3.78 -7.89 7.95
CA PHE A 278 5.12 -8.48 7.95
C PHE A 278 5.19 -9.70 7.01
N PRO A 279 5.38 -9.49 5.69
CA PRO A 279 5.25 -10.52 4.66
C PRO A 279 6.33 -11.61 4.76
N VAL A 280 5.96 -12.81 5.21
CA VAL A 280 6.89 -13.95 5.34
C VAL A 280 7.14 -14.67 4.02
N GLN A 281 6.13 -14.76 3.17
CA GLN A 281 6.06 -15.40 1.86
C GLN A 281 6.08 -16.94 1.90
N SER A 282 6.94 -17.59 2.69
CA SER A 282 7.03 -19.05 2.89
C SER A 282 7.65 -19.37 4.25
N GLY A 283 7.36 -20.53 4.80
CA GLY A 283 8.02 -21.08 6.02
C GLY A 283 9.24 -21.94 5.71
N SER A 284 9.48 -22.30 4.46
CA SER A 284 10.62 -23.11 4.04
C SER A 284 11.83 -22.25 3.71
N ASP A 285 12.96 -22.47 4.38
CA ASP A 285 14.23 -21.80 4.09
C ASP A 285 14.72 -22.06 2.64
N ARG A 286 14.40 -23.24 2.12
CA ARG A 286 14.73 -23.61 0.73
C ARG A 286 13.94 -22.75 -0.25
N ILE A 287 12.66 -22.55 0.00
CA ILE A 287 11.79 -21.69 -0.85
C ILE A 287 12.14 -20.21 -0.64
N LEU A 288 12.34 -19.75 0.58
CA LEU A 288 12.78 -18.37 0.87
C LEU A 288 14.08 -18.01 0.14
N ARG A 289 15.04 -18.96 0.06
CA ARG A 289 16.27 -18.78 -0.71
C ARG A 289 16.01 -18.67 -2.20
N LYS A 290 15.14 -19.54 -2.76
CA LYS A 290 14.71 -19.46 -4.16
C LYS A 290 13.94 -18.19 -4.48
N MET A 291 13.14 -17.69 -3.53
CA MET A 291 12.46 -16.40 -3.62
C MET A 291 13.41 -15.20 -3.45
N ARG A 292 14.67 -15.42 -3.07
CA ARG A 292 15.68 -14.38 -2.77
C ARG A 292 15.24 -13.43 -1.66
N ARG A 293 14.64 -13.98 -0.58
CA ARG A 293 14.13 -13.14 0.52
C ARG A 293 15.20 -12.65 1.49
N GLY A 294 16.39 -13.27 1.55
CA GLY A 294 17.51 -12.82 2.37
C GLY A 294 17.35 -13.03 3.88
N TYR A 295 16.42 -13.91 4.30
CA TYR A 295 16.23 -14.35 5.69
C TYR A 295 15.76 -15.81 5.73
N THR A 296 15.85 -16.41 6.92
CA THR A 296 15.34 -17.75 7.25
C THR A 296 14.03 -17.65 8.04
N ALA A 297 13.29 -18.76 8.10
CA ALA A 297 12.08 -18.89 8.94
C ALA A 297 12.39 -18.60 10.42
N GLU A 298 13.49 -19.12 10.95
CA GLU A 298 13.95 -18.85 12.31
C GLU A 298 14.21 -17.36 12.57
N ARG A 299 14.95 -16.70 11.65
CA ARG A 299 15.23 -15.27 11.77
C ARG A 299 13.95 -14.43 11.69
N TYR A 300 12.99 -14.83 10.85
CA TYR A 300 11.68 -14.19 10.77
C TYR A 300 10.94 -14.30 12.11
N LEU A 301 10.80 -15.51 12.66
CA LEU A 301 10.13 -15.75 13.94
C LEU A 301 10.81 -15.03 15.10
N SER A 302 12.15 -14.98 15.12
CA SER A 302 12.91 -14.22 16.11
C SER A 302 12.58 -12.73 16.07
N LYS A 303 12.54 -12.12 14.88
CA LYS A 303 12.13 -10.70 14.72
C LYS A 303 10.68 -10.47 15.09
N LEU A 304 9.78 -11.39 14.75
CA LEU A 304 8.38 -11.34 15.15
C LEU A 304 8.21 -11.36 16.68
N SER A 305 8.93 -12.27 17.34
CA SER A 305 8.95 -12.35 18.81
C SER A 305 9.48 -11.07 19.44
N GLN A 306 10.57 -10.53 18.91
CA GLN A 306 11.14 -9.25 19.35
C GLN A 306 10.13 -8.09 19.16
N ALA A 307 9.45 -8.02 18.03
CA ALA A 307 8.44 -6.99 17.78
C ALA A 307 7.28 -7.07 18.80
N ARG A 308 6.79 -8.28 19.09
CA ARG A 308 5.73 -8.51 20.09
C ARG A 308 6.18 -8.19 21.53
N ALA A 309 7.47 -8.38 21.84
CA ALA A 309 8.01 -8.02 23.14
C ALA A 309 8.17 -6.50 23.33
N ILE A 310 8.46 -5.77 22.24
CA ILE A 310 8.69 -4.31 22.28
C ILE A 310 7.40 -3.53 22.12
N ILE A 311 6.47 -3.98 21.26
CA ILE A 311 5.24 -3.25 20.91
C ILE A 311 4.06 -3.90 21.63
N PRO A 312 3.47 -3.24 22.64
CA PRO A 312 2.30 -3.77 23.33
C PRO A 312 1.11 -3.94 22.38
N ASP A 313 0.36 -5.01 22.58
CA ASP A 313 -0.88 -5.31 21.82
C ASP A 313 -0.71 -5.31 20.29
N LEU A 314 0.47 -5.72 19.80
CA LEU A 314 0.80 -5.75 18.38
C LEU A 314 -0.03 -6.78 17.62
N ALA A 315 -0.81 -6.31 16.63
CA ALA A 315 -1.40 -7.17 15.61
C ALA A 315 -0.46 -7.35 14.42
N VAL A 316 -0.34 -8.58 13.94
CA VAL A 316 0.56 -8.90 12.84
C VAL A 316 -0.19 -9.56 11.70
N THR A 317 -0.09 -8.97 10.52
CA THR A 317 -0.59 -9.55 9.27
C THR A 317 0.56 -9.92 8.35
N THR A 318 0.34 -10.84 7.42
CA THR A 318 1.40 -11.33 6.53
C THR A 318 0.88 -11.65 5.14
N ASP A 319 1.82 -11.87 4.21
CA ASP A 319 1.58 -12.47 2.89
C ASP A 319 2.26 -13.83 2.82
N ILE A 320 1.56 -14.82 2.24
CA ILE A 320 2.09 -16.16 1.99
C ILE A 320 1.74 -16.59 0.58
N ILE A 321 2.73 -17.10 -0.15
CA ILE A 321 2.58 -17.62 -1.51
C ILE A 321 2.72 -19.15 -1.44
N VAL A 322 1.69 -19.87 -1.91
CA VAL A 322 1.72 -21.33 -2.08
C VAL A 322 1.93 -21.70 -3.54
N GLY A 323 2.55 -22.86 -3.78
CA GLY A 323 2.82 -23.34 -5.13
C GLY A 323 3.95 -22.59 -5.85
N PHE A 324 4.88 -21.99 -5.09
CA PHE A 324 6.09 -21.42 -5.70
C PHE A 324 6.87 -22.50 -6.47
N PRO A 325 7.50 -22.20 -7.63
CA PRO A 325 8.17 -23.20 -8.47
C PRO A 325 9.12 -24.12 -7.69
N GLY A 326 8.81 -25.41 -7.73
CA GLY A 326 9.55 -26.47 -7.04
C GLY A 326 9.30 -26.54 -5.53
N GLU A 327 8.20 -25.99 -5.01
CA GLU A 327 7.74 -26.21 -3.64
C GLU A 327 7.32 -27.68 -3.48
N THR A 328 7.91 -28.37 -2.51
CA THR A 328 7.57 -29.77 -2.14
C THR A 328 6.54 -29.80 -1.01
N ASN A 329 5.97 -30.97 -0.73
CA ASN A 329 5.09 -31.15 0.42
C ASN A 329 5.78 -30.80 1.74
N LYS A 330 7.07 -31.14 1.88
CA LYS A 330 7.86 -30.76 3.07
C LYS A 330 7.97 -29.25 3.23
N ASP A 331 8.23 -28.50 2.15
CA ASP A 331 8.29 -27.04 2.18
C ASP A 331 6.96 -26.41 2.57
N PHE A 332 5.87 -27.01 2.11
CA PHE A 332 4.53 -26.55 2.46
C PHE A 332 4.19 -26.85 3.93
N GLU A 333 4.54 -28.04 4.44
CA GLU A 333 4.38 -28.37 5.86
C GLU A 333 5.20 -27.40 6.75
N ASP A 334 6.44 -27.06 6.37
CA ASP A 334 7.24 -26.03 7.07
C ASP A 334 6.51 -24.67 7.08
N THR A 335 5.79 -24.35 6.02
CA THR A 335 5.00 -23.11 5.92
C THR A 335 3.77 -23.14 6.83
N LEU A 336 3.08 -24.27 6.93
CA LEU A 336 1.97 -24.47 7.89
C LEU A 336 2.43 -24.35 9.33
N GLU A 337 3.57 -25.01 9.66
CA GLU A 337 4.16 -24.98 11.00
C GLU A 337 4.55 -23.54 11.41
N LEU A 338 5.21 -22.81 10.49
CA LEU A 338 5.53 -21.42 10.74
C LEU A 338 4.26 -20.57 10.94
N ALA A 339 3.24 -20.74 10.10
CA ALA A 339 1.99 -19.99 10.22
C ALA A 339 1.26 -20.26 11.54
N ALA A 340 1.24 -21.52 11.98
CA ALA A 340 0.65 -21.93 13.27
C ALA A 340 1.44 -21.36 14.46
N THR A 341 2.78 -21.38 14.39
CA THR A 341 3.68 -20.83 15.43
C THR A 341 3.59 -19.31 15.51
N ALA A 342 3.56 -18.64 14.35
CA ALA A 342 3.50 -17.18 14.27
C ALA A 342 2.18 -16.62 14.76
N GLN A 343 1.06 -17.37 14.69
CA GLN A 343 -0.27 -16.92 15.09
C GLN A 343 -0.60 -15.54 14.55
N PHE A 344 -0.66 -15.42 13.23
CA PHE A 344 -1.00 -14.16 12.56
C PHE A 344 -2.45 -13.74 12.85
N ASP A 345 -2.68 -12.44 12.95
CA ASP A 345 -4.03 -11.86 13.04
C ASP A 345 -4.83 -12.05 11.76
N SER A 346 -4.15 -11.98 10.61
CA SER A 346 -4.66 -12.40 9.31
C SER A 346 -3.51 -12.58 8.31
N ALA A 347 -3.79 -13.22 7.18
CA ALA A 347 -2.85 -13.31 6.08
C ALA A 347 -3.54 -13.15 4.74
N PHE A 348 -2.86 -12.48 3.81
CA PHE A 348 -3.19 -12.60 2.39
C PHE A 348 -2.46 -13.83 1.85
N THR A 349 -3.24 -14.83 1.49
CA THR A 349 -2.73 -16.07 0.90
C THR A 349 -2.88 -16.02 -0.61
N PHE A 350 -1.79 -16.28 -1.31
CA PHE A 350 -1.73 -16.24 -2.78
C PHE A 350 -1.30 -17.60 -3.32
N ILE A 351 -1.90 -17.99 -4.43
CA ILE A 351 -1.34 -19.02 -5.29
C ILE A 351 -0.29 -18.33 -6.18
N PHE A 352 0.87 -18.96 -6.32
CA PHE A 352 1.91 -18.45 -7.22
C PHE A 352 1.34 -18.25 -8.63
N SER A 353 1.59 -17.08 -9.18
CA SER A 353 1.22 -16.71 -10.54
C SER A 353 2.46 -16.16 -11.24
N PRO A 354 2.92 -16.80 -12.34
CA PRO A 354 4.11 -16.35 -13.05
C PRO A 354 3.92 -14.94 -13.62
N ARG A 355 4.95 -14.11 -13.48
CA ARG A 355 4.99 -12.75 -14.04
C ARG A 355 6.05 -12.72 -15.14
N PRO A 356 5.70 -12.52 -16.39
CA PRO A 356 6.69 -12.39 -17.47
C PRO A 356 7.78 -11.38 -17.09
N GLY A 357 9.02 -11.72 -17.35
CA GLY A 357 10.19 -10.91 -16.97
C GLY A 357 10.74 -11.18 -15.58
N THR A 358 10.10 -12.03 -14.74
CA THR A 358 10.64 -12.42 -13.43
C THR A 358 11.34 -13.79 -13.51
N GLU A 359 12.40 -13.98 -12.70
CA GLU A 359 13.13 -15.26 -12.64
C GLU A 359 12.20 -16.45 -12.31
N ALA A 360 11.25 -16.26 -11.40
CA ALA A 360 10.32 -17.34 -11.04
C ALA A 360 9.37 -17.73 -12.19
N ALA A 361 9.08 -16.83 -13.11
CA ALA A 361 8.28 -17.12 -14.29
C ALA A 361 9.00 -18.04 -15.27
N GLU A 362 10.33 -17.99 -15.32
CA GLU A 362 11.15 -18.83 -16.21
C GLU A 362 11.33 -20.28 -15.69
N MET A 363 10.87 -20.57 -14.48
CA MET A 363 10.98 -21.90 -13.86
C MET A 363 9.84 -22.83 -14.27
N HIS A 364 9.42 -22.84 -15.54
CA HIS A 364 8.22 -23.56 -16.03
C HIS A 364 8.20 -25.05 -15.69
N GLU A 365 9.34 -25.75 -15.81
CA GLU A 365 9.45 -27.19 -15.51
C GLU A 365 9.24 -27.54 -14.03
N LYS A 366 9.22 -26.53 -13.15
CA LYS A 366 9.09 -26.67 -11.70
C LYS A 366 7.74 -26.20 -11.17
N PHE A 367 6.80 -25.85 -12.04
CA PHE A 367 5.46 -25.45 -11.59
C PHE A 367 4.74 -26.60 -10.92
N CYS A 368 4.14 -26.33 -9.79
CA CYS A 368 3.39 -27.31 -9.02
C CYS A 368 2.06 -27.65 -9.72
N ASN A 369 1.56 -28.87 -9.46
CA ASN A 369 0.25 -29.29 -9.95
C ASN A 369 -0.86 -28.39 -9.37
N LYS A 370 -1.84 -28.01 -10.18
CA LYS A 370 -2.92 -27.08 -9.77
C LYS A 370 -3.80 -27.62 -8.64
N GLU A 371 -4.10 -28.93 -8.66
CA GLU A 371 -4.92 -29.57 -7.64
C GLU A 371 -4.21 -29.57 -6.30
N GLU A 372 -2.92 -29.93 -6.28
CA GLU A 372 -2.06 -29.92 -5.12
C GLU A 372 -1.93 -28.50 -4.52
N VAL A 373 -1.74 -27.49 -5.37
CA VAL A 373 -1.66 -26.09 -4.94
C VAL A 373 -2.98 -25.62 -4.36
N GLN A 374 -4.11 -26.05 -4.90
CA GLN A 374 -5.44 -25.71 -4.37
C GLN A 374 -5.70 -26.35 -3.01
N ASP A 375 -5.26 -27.60 -2.79
CA ASP A 375 -5.29 -28.26 -1.47
C ASP A 375 -4.43 -27.49 -0.46
N ARG A 376 -3.18 -27.20 -0.80
CA ARG A 376 -2.28 -26.40 0.03
C ARG A 376 -2.88 -25.05 0.39
N TYR A 377 -3.47 -24.35 -0.56
CA TYR A 377 -4.14 -23.08 -0.34
C TYR A 377 -5.29 -23.20 0.67
N SER A 378 -6.11 -24.25 0.56
CA SER A 378 -7.24 -24.49 1.45
C SER A 378 -6.77 -24.78 2.88
N ARG A 379 -5.79 -25.68 3.03
CA ARG A 379 -5.20 -26.04 4.34
C ARG A 379 -4.55 -24.83 5.03
N LEU A 380 -3.80 -24.02 4.29
CA LEU A 380 -3.19 -22.81 4.85
C LEU A 380 -4.26 -21.82 5.33
N ARG A 381 -5.33 -21.63 4.55
CA ARG A 381 -6.45 -20.76 4.96
C ARG A 381 -7.08 -21.20 6.27
N GLU A 382 -7.27 -22.49 6.49
CA GLU A 382 -7.80 -23.02 7.75
C GLU A 382 -6.91 -22.65 8.94
N VAL A 383 -5.59 -22.79 8.82
CA VAL A 383 -4.64 -22.40 9.87
C VAL A 383 -4.74 -20.91 10.16
N ILE A 384 -4.74 -20.06 9.12
CA ILE A 384 -4.84 -18.61 9.28
C ILE A 384 -6.18 -18.19 9.89
N GLN A 385 -7.30 -18.78 9.44
CA GLN A 385 -8.62 -18.46 9.99
C GLN A 385 -8.75 -18.84 11.47
N ARG A 386 -8.15 -19.98 11.87
CA ARG A 386 -8.09 -20.40 13.28
C ARG A 386 -7.29 -19.40 14.12
N SER A 387 -6.10 -19.01 13.66
CA SER A 387 -5.27 -18.01 14.35
C SER A 387 -5.99 -16.66 14.45
N GLY A 388 -6.59 -16.18 13.35
CA GLY A 388 -7.35 -14.94 13.34
C GLY A 388 -8.53 -14.95 14.31
N LEU A 389 -9.26 -16.08 14.39
CA LEU A 389 -10.36 -16.21 15.33
C LEU A 389 -9.87 -16.13 16.79
N ILE A 390 -8.78 -16.83 17.14
CA ILE A 390 -8.18 -16.77 18.48
C ILE A 390 -7.80 -15.31 18.81
N LYS A 391 -7.10 -14.62 17.88
CA LYS A 391 -6.71 -13.22 18.06
C LYS A 391 -7.89 -12.25 18.17
N HIS A 392 -9.00 -12.56 17.54
CA HIS A 392 -10.24 -11.80 17.69
C HIS A 392 -10.96 -12.11 19.00
N GLN A 393 -10.98 -13.38 19.44
CA GLN A 393 -11.56 -13.78 20.72
C GLN A 393 -10.84 -13.13 21.93
N GLU A 394 -9.52 -12.93 21.85
CA GLU A 394 -8.73 -12.20 22.86
C GLU A 394 -9.20 -10.74 23.04
N ARG A 395 -9.98 -10.20 22.10
CA ARG A 395 -10.52 -8.83 22.12
C ARG A 395 -11.91 -8.73 22.78
N ILE A 396 -12.60 -9.83 23.01
CA ILE A 396 -13.94 -9.81 23.62
C ILE A 396 -13.88 -9.17 25.02
N GLY A 397 -14.78 -8.22 25.26
CA GLY A 397 -14.85 -7.43 26.49
C GLY A 397 -13.94 -6.20 26.51
N ARG A 398 -13.02 -6.05 25.54
CA ARG A 398 -12.14 -4.86 25.49
C ARG A 398 -12.87 -3.67 24.88
N GLU A 399 -12.40 -2.50 25.25
CA GLU A 399 -12.76 -1.22 24.65
C GLU A 399 -11.75 -0.88 23.54
N GLU A 400 -12.27 -0.64 22.35
CA GLU A 400 -11.46 -0.40 21.15
C GLU A 400 -11.74 0.98 20.59
N GLU A 401 -10.69 1.79 20.42
CA GLU A 401 -10.79 3.00 19.63
C GLU A 401 -10.92 2.63 18.15
N VAL A 402 -11.97 3.09 17.50
CA VAL A 402 -12.21 2.88 16.08
C VAL A 402 -12.31 4.20 15.32
N ILE A 403 -11.83 4.24 14.07
CA ILE A 403 -12.21 5.26 13.08
C ILE A 403 -13.34 4.69 12.24
N VAL A 404 -14.44 5.45 12.13
CA VAL A 404 -15.61 5.08 11.35
C VAL A 404 -15.27 5.14 9.86
N GLU A 405 -15.51 4.03 9.15
CA GLU A 405 -15.34 3.89 7.69
C GLU A 405 -16.64 4.05 6.93
N GLY A 406 -17.79 4.04 7.62
CA GLY A 406 -19.12 4.16 7.04
C GLY A 406 -20.04 2.99 7.37
N PRO A 407 -21.16 2.85 6.65
CA PRO A 407 -22.09 1.74 6.85
C PRO A 407 -21.45 0.40 6.43
N SER A 408 -21.84 -0.68 7.09
CA SER A 408 -21.41 -2.02 6.72
C SER A 408 -21.97 -2.41 5.35
N LYS A 409 -21.10 -2.92 4.47
CA LYS A 409 -21.48 -3.34 3.09
C LYS A 409 -22.54 -4.45 3.03
N LYS A 410 -22.65 -5.26 4.09
CA LYS A 410 -23.60 -6.39 4.16
C LYS A 410 -24.85 -6.09 4.99
N ASN A 411 -24.77 -5.13 5.89
CA ASN A 411 -25.88 -4.76 6.77
C ASN A 411 -25.82 -3.26 7.07
N ASN A 412 -26.63 -2.48 6.38
CA ASN A 412 -26.68 -1.02 6.51
C ASN A 412 -27.19 -0.50 7.88
N LYS A 413 -27.67 -1.40 8.74
CA LYS A 413 -28.02 -1.06 10.14
C LYS A 413 -26.79 -1.02 11.06
N LEU A 414 -25.65 -1.50 10.57
CA LEU A 414 -24.39 -1.48 11.31
C LEU A 414 -23.43 -0.46 10.70
N THR A 415 -22.72 0.23 11.56
CA THR A 415 -21.55 1.06 11.22
C THR A 415 -20.29 0.20 11.26
N THR A 416 -19.38 0.44 10.34
CA THR A 416 -18.05 -0.16 10.29
C THR A 416 -17.03 0.81 10.84
N GLY A 417 -16.21 0.36 11.78
CA GLY A 417 -15.04 1.07 12.25
C GLY A 417 -13.78 0.21 12.15
N ARG A 418 -12.63 0.85 12.18
CA ARG A 418 -11.32 0.19 12.14
C ARG A 418 -10.49 0.55 13.37
N THR A 419 -10.02 -0.48 14.08
CA THR A 419 -9.18 -0.31 15.27
C THR A 419 -7.76 0.12 14.89
N ARG A 420 -6.95 0.52 15.88
CA ARG A 420 -5.52 0.77 15.72
C ARG A 420 -4.78 -0.47 15.21
N GLN A 421 -5.16 -1.66 15.65
CA GLN A 421 -4.63 -2.96 15.20
C GLN A 421 -5.16 -3.40 13.83
N ASN A 422 -5.80 -2.50 13.10
CA ASN A 422 -6.36 -2.75 11.76
C ASN A 422 -7.49 -3.77 11.71
N LYS A 423 -8.16 -4.03 12.85
CA LYS A 423 -9.31 -4.95 12.92
C LYS A 423 -10.60 -4.21 12.58
N VAL A 424 -11.47 -4.88 11.86
CA VAL A 424 -12.81 -4.37 11.51
C VAL A 424 -13.76 -4.63 12.68
N VAL A 425 -14.46 -3.60 13.12
CA VAL A 425 -15.55 -3.70 14.11
C VAL A 425 -16.84 -3.23 13.49
N HIS A 426 -17.88 -4.05 13.55
CA HIS A 426 -19.24 -3.66 13.19
C HIS A 426 -20.07 -3.45 14.45
N PHE A 427 -20.76 -2.32 14.55
CA PHE A 427 -21.56 -1.97 15.71
C PHE A 427 -22.82 -1.20 15.34
N PRO A 428 -23.93 -1.36 16.09
CA PRO A 428 -25.13 -0.57 15.88
C PRO A 428 -24.85 0.90 16.16
N ALA A 429 -25.01 1.75 15.17
CA ALA A 429 -25.04 3.20 15.36
C ALA A 429 -25.84 3.82 14.21
N MET A 430 -26.61 4.88 14.50
CA MET A 430 -27.18 5.69 13.42
C MET A 430 -26.03 6.43 12.73
N ALA A 431 -26.11 6.51 11.41
CA ALA A 431 -25.13 7.05 10.46
C ALA A 431 -24.10 8.05 11.06
N LEU A 432 -23.01 7.51 11.60
CA LEU A 432 -21.90 8.33 12.04
C LEU A 432 -21.11 8.82 10.81
N PRO A 433 -20.68 10.10 10.80
CA PRO A 433 -19.82 10.59 9.74
C PRO A 433 -18.54 9.73 9.61
N VAL A 434 -18.14 9.45 8.38
CA VAL A 434 -16.85 8.79 8.09
C VAL A 434 -15.70 9.63 8.66
N GLY A 435 -14.75 8.99 9.34
CA GLY A 435 -13.67 9.67 10.05
C GLY A 435 -13.97 10.01 11.52
N THR A 436 -15.19 9.71 12.02
CA THR A 436 -15.49 9.82 13.46
C THR A 436 -14.59 8.86 14.25
N ILE A 437 -13.98 9.35 15.32
CA ILE A 437 -13.27 8.51 16.30
C ILE A 437 -14.26 8.16 17.40
N ALA A 438 -14.41 6.87 17.68
CA ALA A 438 -15.33 6.35 18.66
C ALA A 438 -14.70 5.23 19.48
N ILE A 439 -15.21 5.02 20.70
CA ILE A 439 -14.88 3.85 21.52
C ILE A 439 -16.02 2.84 21.39
N THR A 440 -15.66 1.59 21.09
CA THR A 440 -16.58 0.47 20.99
C THR A 440 -16.18 -0.62 21.96
N ARG A 441 -17.14 -1.30 22.59
CA ARG A 441 -16.87 -2.53 23.35
C ARG A 441 -17.08 -3.72 22.45
N VAL A 442 -16.08 -4.60 22.38
CA VAL A 442 -16.16 -5.83 21.60
C VAL A 442 -16.98 -6.87 22.35
N GLU A 443 -18.02 -7.40 21.71
CA GLU A 443 -18.94 -8.38 22.29
C GLU A 443 -18.80 -9.76 21.69
N GLU A 444 -18.56 -9.83 20.37
CA GLU A 444 -18.42 -11.09 19.64
C GLU A 444 -17.24 -11.04 18.66
N ALA A 445 -16.70 -12.19 18.35
CA ALA A 445 -15.58 -12.35 17.44
C ALA A 445 -15.87 -13.37 16.33
N THR A 446 -15.51 -12.99 15.10
CA THR A 446 -15.49 -13.89 13.94
C THR A 446 -14.06 -13.98 13.39
N PRO A 447 -13.73 -14.90 12.48
CA PRO A 447 -12.41 -14.94 11.88
C PRO A 447 -11.99 -13.67 11.13
N ASN A 448 -12.95 -12.85 10.68
CA ASN A 448 -12.67 -11.73 9.78
C ASN A 448 -13.05 -10.34 10.34
N TYR A 449 -13.88 -10.28 11.37
CA TYR A 449 -14.33 -9.03 11.98
C TYR A 449 -14.83 -9.26 13.41
N LEU A 450 -14.99 -8.18 14.14
CA LEU A 450 -15.53 -8.11 15.48
C LEU A 450 -16.95 -7.50 15.42
N LEU A 451 -17.79 -7.89 16.36
CA LEU A 451 -19.06 -7.22 16.64
C LEU A 451 -18.98 -6.56 18.01
N GLY A 452 -19.59 -5.42 18.14
CA GLY A 452 -19.57 -4.69 19.41
C GLY A 452 -20.68 -3.64 19.51
N SER A 453 -20.65 -2.88 20.60
CA SER A 453 -21.54 -1.76 20.86
C SER A 453 -20.76 -0.45 20.95
N LEU A 454 -21.40 0.65 20.55
CA LEU A 454 -20.85 2.00 20.71
C LEU A 454 -20.93 2.41 22.17
N LEU A 455 -19.79 2.84 22.74
CA LEU A 455 -19.75 3.42 24.08
C LEU A 455 -19.72 4.94 24.04
N GLU A 456 -18.82 5.52 23.24
CA GLU A 456 -18.54 6.95 23.23
C GLU A 456 -18.12 7.43 21.83
N ILE A 457 -18.45 8.69 21.51
CA ILE A 457 -17.92 9.42 20.36
C ILE A 457 -16.85 10.37 20.90
N VAL A 458 -15.58 10.07 20.60
CA VAL A 458 -14.43 10.84 21.09
C VAL A 458 -14.21 12.11 20.27
N GLU A 459 -14.24 11.99 18.94
CA GLU A 459 -13.99 13.12 18.04
C GLU A 459 -14.78 12.95 16.73
N LYS A 460 -15.42 14.03 16.28
CA LYS A 460 -16.04 14.06 14.95
C LYS A 460 -15.01 14.51 13.92
N PRO A 461 -15.13 14.06 12.64
CA PRO A 461 -14.22 14.50 11.60
C PRO A 461 -14.29 16.01 11.42
N ARG A 462 -13.15 16.61 11.13
CA ARG A 462 -13.09 18.03 10.77
C ARG A 462 -13.70 18.19 9.39
N THR A 463 -14.88 18.77 9.30
CA THR A 463 -15.52 19.09 8.03
C THR A 463 -14.91 20.34 7.45
N LYS A 464 -14.33 20.27 6.25
CA LYS A 464 -14.06 21.47 5.46
C LYS A 464 -15.39 22.09 5.08
N THR A 465 -15.67 23.30 5.56
CA THR A 465 -16.71 24.14 4.96
C THR A 465 -16.18 24.59 3.61
N ARG A 466 -16.45 23.84 2.54
CA ARG A 466 -16.25 24.33 1.18
C ARG A 466 -17.32 25.38 0.96
N ILE A 467 -16.98 26.65 1.14
CA ILE A 467 -17.81 27.76 0.65
C ILE A 467 -17.70 27.68 -0.87
N PRO A 468 -18.79 27.41 -1.61
CA PRO A 468 -18.73 27.46 -3.06
C PRO A 468 -18.40 28.91 -3.42
N VAL A 469 -17.23 29.13 -4.02
CA VAL A 469 -16.92 30.42 -4.64
C VAL A 469 -17.72 30.43 -5.94
N VAL A 470 -18.86 31.10 -5.91
CA VAL A 470 -19.59 31.42 -7.13
C VAL A 470 -18.80 32.56 -7.78
N SER A 471 -18.01 32.21 -8.79
CA SER A 471 -17.46 33.21 -9.73
C SER A 471 -18.65 33.83 -10.46
N GLY A 472 -18.90 35.12 -10.18
CA GLY A 472 -19.86 35.93 -10.93
C GLY A 472 -19.39 36.24 -12.34
#